data_89a25d300c752af0c5ee7f43cf43bcee
#
_entry.id   89a25d300c752af0c5ee7f43cf43bcee
#
_cell.length_a   1.000
_cell.length_b   1.000
_cell.length_c   1.000
_cell.angle_alpha   90.00
_cell.angle_beta   90.00
_cell.angle_gamma   90.00
#
_symmetry.space_group_name_H-M   'P 1'
#
loop_
_entity.id
_entity.type
_entity.pdbx_description
1 polymer ?
#
loop_
_entity_poly.entity_id
_entity_poly.type
_entity_poly.pdbx_seq_one_letter_code
_entity_poly.pdbx_strand_id
1 'polypeptide(L)' 'MKLVLAEKPSVAMSLSKVIGADQRGDGYMEGNGYLVSWCVGHLVELSQ' A
#
# COMPACT_ATOMS: atom_id res chain seq x y z
N MET A 1 -3.82 -13.73 -4.90
CA MET A 1 -3.84 -12.33 -4.45
C MET A 1 -2.87 -11.51 -5.28
N LYS A 2 -3.30 -10.35 -5.68
CA LYS A 2 -2.45 -9.49 -6.49
C LYS A 2 -1.81 -8.41 -5.64
N LEU A 3 -0.55 -8.18 -5.87
CA LEU A 3 0.19 -7.16 -5.14
C LEU A 3 0.19 -5.86 -5.94
N VAL A 4 -0.22 -4.80 -5.28
CA VAL A 4 -0.19 -3.46 -5.86
C VAL A 4 0.75 -2.64 -5.01
N LEU A 5 1.77 -2.10 -5.63
CA LEU A 5 2.77 -1.30 -4.92
C LEU A 5 2.60 0.16 -5.31
N ALA A 6 2.27 0.98 -4.35
CA ALA A 6 2.09 2.40 -4.58
C ALA A 6 3.32 3.16 -4.13
N GLU A 7 3.48 4.33 -4.68
CA GLU A 7 4.64 5.14 -4.39
C GLU A 7 4.52 5.83 -3.03
N LYS A 8 3.31 6.19 -2.67
CA LYS A 8 3.05 6.92 -1.43
C LYS A 8 1.86 6.31 -0.70
N PRO A 9 1.82 6.46 0.62
CA PRO A 9 0.66 5.95 1.37
C PRO A 9 -0.66 6.54 0.90
N SER A 10 -0.69 7.82 0.55
CA SER A 10 -1.93 8.44 0.11
C SER A 10 -2.42 7.82 -1.19
N VAL A 11 -1.50 7.48 -2.08
CA VAL A 11 -1.86 6.83 -3.33
C VAL A 11 -2.36 5.42 -3.05
N ALA A 12 -1.70 4.72 -2.12
CA ALA A 12 -2.12 3.39 -1.76
C ALA A 12 -3.55 3.40 -1.21
N MET A 13 -3.87 4.37 -0.40
CA MET A 13 -5.20 4.47 0.17
C MET A 13 -6.24 4.75 -0.91
N SER A 14 -5.92 5.62 -1.86
CA SER A 14 -6.84 5.89 -2.95
C SER A 14 -7.08 4.65 -3.78
N LEU A 15 -6.02 3.92 -4.09
CA LEU A 15 -6.13 2.70 -4.87
C LEU A 15 -6.93 1.65 -4.12
N SER A 16 -6.69 1.52 -2.82
CA SER A 16 -7.39 0.49 -2.05
C SER A 16 -8.89 0.76 -2.01
N LYS A 17 -9.29 2.02 -2.03
CA LYS A 17 -10.71 2.33 -2.08
C LYS A 17 -11.33 1.91 -3.40
N VAL A 18 -10.59 2.13 -4.48
CA VAL A 18 -11.09 1.80 -5.81
C VAL A 18 -11.27 0.30 -5.98
N ILE A 19 -10.32 -0.47 -5.48
CA ILE A 19 -10.35 -1.91 -5.67
C ILE A 19 -11.02 -2.65 -4.52
N GLY A 20 -11.42 -1.95 -3.49
CA GLY A 20 -12.12 -2.57 -2.38
C GLY A 20 -11.22 -3.22 -1.35
N ALA A 21 -9.94 -2.92 -1.36
CA ALA A 21 -9.00 -3.46 -0.39
C ALA A 21 -9.00 -2.58 0.85
N ASP A 22 -10.01 -2.74 1.69
CA ASP A 22 -10.23 -1.82 2.79
C ASP A 22 -9.77 -2.35 4.14
N GLN A 23 -9.15 -3.50 4.19
CA GLN A 23 -8.62 -4.03 5.43
C GLN A 23 -7.19 -3.54 5.62
N ARG A 24 -7.00 -2.78 6.66
CA ARG A 24 -5.71 -2.19 6.90
C ARG A 24 -4.82 -3.10 7.72
N GLY A 25 -3.62 -3.35 7.21
CA GLY A 25 -2.62 -4.09 7.94
C GLY A 25 -1.49 -3.19 8.35
N ASP A 26 -0.40 -3.79 8.75
CA ASP A 26 0.79 -3.06 9.17
C ASP A 26 1.62 -2.69 7.94
N GLY A 27 1.36 -1.50 7.41
CA GLY A 27 2.07 -1.04 6.22
C GLY A 27 1.45 -1.50 4.92
N TYR A 28 0.19 -1.91 4.94
CA TYR A 28 -0.48 -2.33 3.72
C TYR A 28 -1.99 -2.31 3.92
N MET A 29 -2.69 -2.43 2.80
CA MET A 29 -4.14 -2.59 2.79
C MET A 29 -4.44 -3.86 2.01
N GLU A 30 -5.44 -4.60 2.42
CA GLU A 30 -5.78 -5.80 1.68
C GLU A 30 -7.29 -6.00 1.63
N GLY A 31 -7.73 -6.78 0.68
CA GLY A 31 -9.14 -7.10 0.49
C GLY A 31 -9.40 -7.33 -0.97
N ASN A 32 -10.56 -7.95 -1.23
CA ASN A 32 -11.02 -8.19 -2.58
C ASN A 32 -9.95 -8.85 -3.48
N GLY A 33 -9.08 -9.66 -2.89
CA GLY A 33 -8.06 -10.35 -3.66
C GLY A 33 -6.84 -9.51 -4.00
N TYR A 34 -6.72 -8.34 -3.37
CA TYR A 34 -5.59 -7.45 -3.61
C TYR A 34 -4.84 -7.17 -2.34
N LEU A 35 -3.56 -6.95 -2.48
CA LEU A 35 -2.71 -6.48 -1.39
C LEU A 35 -2.05 -5.20 -1.86
N VAL A 36 -2.37 -4.10 -1.22
CA VAL A 36 -1.83 -2.79 -1.61
C VAL A 36 -0.81 -2.36 -0.57
N SER A 37 0.41 -2.18 -1.01
CA SER A 37 1.47 -1.71 -0.15
C SER A 37 2.04 -0.43 -0.72
N TRP A 38 2.95 0.19 0.01
CA TRP A 38 3.53 1.44 -0.45
C TRP A 38 4.96 1.55 0.04
N CYS A 39 5.72 2.35 -0.66
CA CYS A 39 7.08 2.63 -0.27
C CYS A 39 7.06 3.66 0.83
N VAL A 40 7.88 3.43 1.84
CA VAL A 40 8.01 4.39 2.91
C VAL A 40 9.17 5.30 2.56
N GLY A 41 8.86 6.56 2.37
CA GLY A 41 9.85 7.49 1.88
C GLY A 41 11.11 7.53 2.71
N HIS A 42 10.99 7.30 3.98
CA HIS A 42 12.16 7.37 4.84
C HIS A 42 13.14 6.23 4.61
N LEU A 43 12.80 5.33 3.74
CA LEU A 43 13.76 4.29 3.38
C LEU A 43 15.02 4.90 2.83
N VAL A 44 14.87 6.04 2.23
CA VAL A 44 16.03 6.73 1.70
C VAL A 44 17.04 7.01 2.81
N GLU A 45 16.53 7.25 3.97
CA GLU A 45 17.41 7.55 5.09
C GLU A 45 18.15 6.33 5.58
N LEU A 46 17.55 5.18 5.37
CA LEU A 46 18.20 3.97 5.80
C LEU A 46 19.42 3.66 4.98
N SER A 47 19.46 4.17 3.80
CA SER A 47 20.59 3.93 2.95
C SER A 47 21.84 4.63 3.46
N GLN A 48 21.66 5.49 4.39
CA GLN A 48 22.77 6.18 4.95
C GLN A 48 23.72 5.28 5.68
#